data_e3aaeddb7d03ef68acf16fd6ed68956e
#
_entry.id   e3aaeddb7d03ef68acf16fd6ed68956e
#
_cell.length_a   1.000
_cell.length_b   1.000
_cell.length_c   1.000
_cell.angle_alpha   90.00
_cell.angle_beta   90.00
_cell.angle_gamma   90.00
#
_symmetry.space_group_name_H-M   'P 1'
#
loop_
_entity.id
_entity.type
_entity.pdbx_description
1 polymer ?
#
loop_
_entity_poly.entity_id
_entity_poly.type
_entity_poly.pdbx_seq_one_letter_code
_entity_poly.pdbx_strand_id
1 'polypeptide(L)'
;MKEIRIHARAGQGAITTARILAMAAFEQGRYALAFPHFGAERMGAPMNAFVRLDDSKVQLRSRVHAPDYILVVDPSLAASSDFGVFDGLKPDGLAIINYAGDVDTLAGMTKAKIVTVPASEIALEILGQDRANVPLLGAFAAATGEVKIEALEKAIVQNFGEVKVATKNVEAVRRAYEMVAGQALTAKR
;
A
#
# COMPACT_ATOMS: atom_id res chain seq x y z
N MET A 1 -3.91 -16.03 7.73
CA MET A 1 -3.11 -14.79 7.95
C MET A 1 -2.59 -14.29 6.62
N LYS A 2 -2.76 -13.00 6.32
CA LYS A 2 -2.18 -12.31 5.16
C LYS A 2 -1.05 -11.39 5.60
N GLU A 3 0.05 -11.40 4.90
CA GLU A 3 1.25 -10.65 5.21
C GLU A 3 1.53 -9.60 4.14
N ILE A 4 1.69 -8.35 4.55
CA ILE A 4 1.90 -7.20 3.67
C ILE A 4 3.25 -6.55 4.00
N ARG A 5 4.03 -6.24 2.99
CA ARG A 5 5.27 -5.48 3.11
C ARG A 5 5.16 -4.18 2.32
N ILE A 6 5.42 -3.06 2.99
CA ILE A 6 5.33 -1.73 2.42
C ILE A 6 6.75 -1.19 2.26
N HIS A 7 7.10 -0.84 1.04
CA HIS A 7 8.39 -0.25 0.67
C HIS A 7 8.24 1.23 0.39
N ALA A 8 9.03 2.05 1.07
CA ALA A 8 9.05 3.50 0.91
C ALA A 8 10.45 4.05 1.25
N ARG A 9 10.63 5.35 1.06
CA ARG A 9 11.75 6.06 1.68
C ARG A 9 11.30 6.71 2.98
N ALA A 10 12.23 6.90 3.91
CA ALA A 10 11.96 7.59 5.18
C ALA A 10 11.38 8.99 4.91
N GLY A 11 10.23 9.30 5.52
CA GLY A 11 9.45 10.52 5.29
C GLY A 11 8.27 10.37 4.33
N GLN A 12 8.17 9.28 3.56
CA GLN A 12 7.05 9.04 2.62
C GLN A 12 5.83 8.36 3.24
N GLY A 13 5.78 8.17 4.56
CA GLY A 13 4.58 7.76 5.27
C GLY A 13 4.31 6.25 5.33
N ALA A 14 5.31 5.36 5.17
CA ALA A 14 5.13 3.90 5.26
C ALA A 14 4.45 3.46 6.58
N ILE A 15 4.82 4.06 7.70
CA ILE A 15 4.23 3.76 9.02
C ILE A 15 2.75 4.19 9.05
N THR A 16 2.44 5.35 8.50
CA THR A 16 1.06 5.84 8.38
C THR A 16 0.21 4.91 7.52
N THR A 17 0.77 4.46 6.37
CA THR A 17 0.12 3.47 5.49
C THR A 17 -0.19 2.18 6.23
N ALA A 18 0.79 1.62 6.95
CA ALA A 18 0.61 0.40 7.73
C ALA A 18 -0.44 0.57 8.83
N ARG A 19 -0.44 1.71 9.53
CA ARG A 19 -1.40 2.02 10.59
C ARG A 19 -2.82 2.14 10.04
N ILE A 20 -3.04 2.90 8.97
CA ILE A 20 -4.37 3.07 8.37
C ILE A 20 -4.91 1.72 7.89
N LEU A 21 -4.07 0.91 7.24
CA LEU A 21 -4.47 -0.42 6.79
C LEU A 21 -4.89 -1.34 7.94
N ALA A 22 -4.14 -1.33 9.04
CA ALA A 22 -4.49 -2.09 10.24
C ALA A 22 -5.80 -1.60 10.89
N MET A 23 -6.01 -0.28 10.95
CA MET A 23 -7.25 0.31 11.45
C MET A 23 -8.44 -0.09 10.56
N ALA A 24 -8.31 -0.05 9.24
CA ALA A 24 -9.35 -0.46 8.30
C ALA A 24 -9.73 -1.94 8.46
N ALA A 25 -8.75 -2.82 8.68
CA ALA A 25 -9.02 -4.22 8.96
C ALA A 25 -9.76 -4.41 10.30
N PHE A 26 -9.38 -3.65 11.32
CA PHE A 26 -10.05 -3.68 12.63
C PHE A 26 -11.51 -3.21 12.53
N GLU A 27 -11.80 -2.16 11.74
CA GLU A 27 -13.16 -1.69 11.45
C GLU A 27 -14.06 -2.78 10.84
N GLN A 28 -13.47 -3.79 10.23
CA GLN A 28 -14.16 -4.96 9.67
C GLN A 28 -14.24 -6.16 10.62
N GLY A 29 -13.80 -5.99 11.87
CA GLY A 29 -13.78 -7.05 12.88
C GLY A 29 -12.63 -8.05 12.71
N ARG A 30 -11.61 -7.73 11.90
CA ARG A 30 -10.41 -8.55 11.75
C ARG A 30 -9.31 -8.11 12.71
N TYR A 31 -8.43 -9.03 13.07
CA TYR A 31 -7.24 -8.70 13.81
C TYR A 31 -6.15 -8.20 12.84
N ALA A 32 -5.45 -7.17 13.28
CA ALA A 32 -4.36 -6.60 12.51
C ALA A 32 -3.18 -6.24 13.41
N LEU A 33 -1.97 -6.40 12.89
CA LEU A 33 -0.74 -5.94 13.53
C LEU A 33 0.09 -5.18 12.51
N ALA A 34 0.32 -3.89 12.77
CA ALA A 34 1.19 -3.04 11.97
C ALA A 34 2.44 -2.66 12.78
N PHE A 35 3.62 -2.77 12.17
CA PHE A 35 4.86 -2.39 12.81
C PHE A 35 5.91 -1.94 11.78
N PRO A 36 6.71 -0.91 12.12
CA PRO A 36 7.80 -0.47 11.28
C PRO A 36 9.01 -1.39 11.43
N HIS A 37 9.86 -1.39 10.43
CA HIS A 37 11.21 -1.86 10.54
C HIS A 37 12.16 -0.66 10.52
N PHE A 38 12.71 -0.35 11.68
CA PHE A 38 13.71 0.69 11.81
C PHE A 38 15.10 0.11 11.54
N GLY A 39 15.82 0.68 10.61
CA GLY A 39 17.26 0.54 10.44
C GLY A 39 17.97 1.81 10.94
N ALA A 40 19.25 2.00 10.60
CA ALA A 40 19.99 3.22 10.86
C ALA A 40 19.65 4.34 9.84
N GLU A 41 18.36 4.50 9.53
CA GLU A 41 17.91 5.29 8.40
C GLU A 41 17.94 6.78 8.69
N ARG A 42 18.52 7.49 7.76
CA ARG A 42 18.40 8.95 7.62
C ARG A 42 17.21 9.27 6.70
N MET A 43 16.72 10.51 6.72
CA MET A 43 15.70 11.00 5.80
C MET A 43 16.01 10.56 4.36
N GLY A 44 15.02 9.99 3.65
CA GLY A 44 15.17 9.51 2.28
C GLY A 44 15.76 8.10 2.12
N ALA A 45 16.27 7.46 3.18
CA ALA A 45 16.76 6.08 3.10
C ALA A 45 15.61 5.08 2.89
N PRO A 46 15.84 3.95 2.20
CA PRO A 46 14.85 2.89 2.05
C PRO A 46 14.41 2.36 3.40
N MET A 47 13.10 2.18 3.58
CA MET A 47 12.51 1.64 4.79
C MET A 47 11.34 0.72 4.49
N ASN A 48 11.05 -0.18 5.40
CA ASN A 48 9.91 -1.08 5.33
C ASN A 48 8.96 -0.89 6.51
N ALA A 49 7.67 -1.09 6.24
CA ALA A 49 6.68 -1.33 7.27
C ALA A 49 5.94 -2.63 6.95
N PHE A 50 5.44 -3.28 7.97
CA PHE A 50 4.77 -4.58 7.85
C PHE A 50 3.38 -4.52 8.42
N VAL A 51 2.45 -5.25 7.77
CA VAL A 51 1.10 -5.47 8.28
C VAL A 51 0.77 -6.95 8.19
N ARG A 52 0.17 -7.49 9.23
CA ARG A 52 -0.46 -8.81 9.24
C ARG A 52 -1.93 -8.68 9.51
N LEU A 53 -2.73 -9.35 8.70
CA LEU A 53 -4.19 -9.38 8.81
C LEU A 53 -4.61 -10.83 9.04
N ASP A 54 -5.49 -11.06 10.03
CA ASP A 54 -6.02 -12.40 10.32
C ASP A 54 -7.42 -12.31 10.93
N ASP A 55 -8.15 -13.39 10.91
CA ASP A 55 -9.43 -13.54 11.62
C ASP A 55 -9.22 -13.95 13.09
N SER A 56 -7.99 -14.28 13.46
CA SER A 56 -7.55 -14.57 14.82
C SER A 56 -6.45 -13.62 15.29
N LYS A 57 -6.20 -13.57 16.61
CA LYS A 57 -5.24 -12.64 17.22
C LYS A 57 -3.83 -12.84 16.68
N VAL A 58 -3.29 -11.81 16.03
CA VAL A 58 -1.91 -11.80 15.52
C VAL A 58 -0.94 -11.46 16.63
N GLN A 59 0.02 -12.37 16.91
CA GLN A 59 1.07 -12.17 17.92
C GLN A 59 2.47 -12.05 17.33
N LEU A 60 2.66 -12.48 16.07
CA LEU A 60 3.96 -12.54 15.41
C LEU A 60 4.47 -11.14 15.02
N ARG A 61 5.59 -10.72 15.60
CA ARG A 61 6.22 -9.40 15.35
C ARG A 61 7.53 -9.47 14.57
N SER A 62 7.88 -10.63 14.01
CA SER A 62 9.05 -10.77 13.14
C SER A 62 8.84 -10.10 11.79
N ARG A 63 9.93 -9.79 11.08
CA ARG A 63 9.88 -9.29 9.70
C ARG A 63 9.06 -10.22 8.81
N VAL A 64 8.40 -9.64 7.82
CA VAL A 64 7.71 -10.40 6.78
C VAL A 64 8.72 -10.76 5.69
N HIS A 65 9.05 -12.05 5.58
CA HIS A 65 9.98 -12.56 4.58
C HIS A 65 9.28 -13.08 3.32
N ALA A 66 8.07 -13.62 3.46
CA ALA A 66 7.28 -14.17 2.36
C ALA A 66 5.91 -13.46 2.28
N PRO A 67 5.85 -12.19 1.81
CA PRO A 67 4.61 -11.44 1.75
C PRO A 67 3.62 -12.03 0.75
N ASP A 68 2.33 -11.92 1.08
CA ASP A 68 1.23 -12.11 0.13
C ASP A 68 1.10 -10.87 -0.75
N TYR A 69 1.35 -9.68 -0.18
CA TYR A 69 1.20 -8.41 -0.86
C TYR A 69 2.39 -7.48 -0.61
N ILE A 70 2.79 -6.76 -1.64
CA ILE A 70 3.79 -5.71 -1.57
C ILE A 70 3.15 -4.39 -2.02
N LEU A 71 3.35 -3.32 -1.23
CA LEU A 71 3.03 -1.96 -1.63
C LEU A 71 4.34 -1.19 -1.81
N VAL A 72 4.50 -0.53 -2.96
CA VAL A 72 5.68 0.26 -3.29
C VAL A 72 5.26 1.72 -3.41
N VAL A 73 5.58 2.52 -2.39
CA VAL A 73 5.27 3.96 -2.35
C VAL A 73 6.22 4.74 -3.27
N ASP A 74 7.50 4.37 -3.25
CA ASP A 74 8.53 4.99 -4.09
C ASP A 74 8.94 4.02 -5.22
N PRO A 75 8.56 4.31 -6.48
CA PRO A 75 8.84 3.42 -7.60
C PRO A 75 10.34 3.22 -7.87
N SER A 76 11.20 4.16 -7.47
CA SER A 76 12.64 4.04 -7.64
C SER A 76 13.23 2.84 -6.89
N LEU A 77 12.56 2.38 -5.84
CA LEU A 77 12.97 1.19 -5.08
C LEU A 77 12.72 -0.10 -5.88
N ALA A 78 11.67 -0.15 -6.70
CA ALA A 78 11.38 -1.29 -7.55
C ALA A 78 12.33 -1.39 -8.75
N ALA A 79 12.86 -0.26 -9.21
CA ALA A 79 13.75 -0.19 -10.36
C ALA A 79 15.17 -0.75 -10.10
N SER A 80 15.55 -0.97 -8.82
CA SER A 80 16.86 -1.53 -8.46
C SER A 80 16.70 -2.85 -7.71
N SER A 81 17.45 -3.87 -8.12
CA SER A 81 17.55 -5.15 -7.42
C SER A 81 18.18 -5.03 -6.02
N ASP A 82 18.95 -3.97 -5.77
CA ASP A 82 19.68 -3.78 -4.51
C ASP A 82 18.77 -3.65 -3.29
N PHE A 83 17.52 -3.23 -3.50
CA PHE A 83 16.55 -3.05 -2.42
C PHE A 83 15.70 -4.29 -2.13
N GLY A 84 15.81 -5.36 -2.95
CA GLY A 84 15.11 -6.61 -2.72
C GLY A 84 13.58 -6.46 -2.58
N VAL A 85 12.98 -5.50 -3.32
CA VAL A 85 11.55 -5.16 -3.17
C VAL A 85 10.65 -6.37 -3.38
N PHE A 86 10.99 -7.22 -4.34
CA PHE A 86 10.20 -8.41 -4.69
C PHE A 86 10.66 -9.69 -4.00
N ASP A 87 11.71 -9.62 -3.15
CA ASP A 87 12.26 -10.79 -2.49
C ASP A 87 11.22 -11.49 -1.62
N GLY A 88 11.06 -12.79 -1.84
CA GLY A 88 10.12 -13.62 -1.10
C GLY A 88 8.64 -13.37 -1.40
N LEU A 89 8.27 -12.46 -2.32
CA LEU A 89 6.88 -12.33 -2.75
C LEU A 89 6.38 -13.68 -3.26
N LYS A 90 5.25 -14.14 -2.71
CA LYS A 90 4.68 -15.43 -3.08
C LYS A 90 4.33 -15.45 -4.57
N PRO A 91 4.40 -16.62 -5.25
CA PRO A 91 4.09 -16.72 -6.69
C PRO A 91 2.66 -16.27 -7.05
N ASP A 92 1.71 -16.49 -6.15
CA ASP A 92 0.31 -16.04 -6.23
C ASP A 92 0.05 -14.70 -5.55
N GLY A 93 1.13 -14.04 -5.12
CA GLY A 93 1.10 -12.73 -4.48
C GLY A 93 0.85 -11.60 -5.47
N LEU A 94 0.74 -10.39 -4.94
CA LEU A 94 0.46 -9.18 -5.71
C LEU A 94 1.35 -8.03 -5.26
N ALA A 95 1.96 -7.34 -6.22
CA ALA A 95 2.64 -6.07 -6.00
C ALA A 95 1.78 -4.91 -6.49
N ILE A 96 1.53 -3.93 -5.64
CA ILE A 96 0.84 -2.68 -5.95
C ILE A 96 1.88 -1.55 -5.92
N ILE A 97 2.09 -0.90 -7.04
CA ILE A 97 3.20 0.05 -7.24
C ILE A 97 2.65 1.42 -7.60
N ASN A 98 3.11 2.46 -6.90
CA ASN A 98 2.93 3.83 -7.31
C ASN A 98 3.74 4.07 -8.59
N TYR A 99 3.08 4.01 -9.75
CA TYR A 99 3.74 4.14 -11.04
C TYR A 99 2.77 4.65 -12.09
N ALA A 100 3.16 5.70 -12.81
CA ALA A 100 2.34 6.33 -13.86
C ALA A 100 2.70 5.85 -15.28
N GLY A 101 3.81 5.12 -15.42
CA GLY A 101 4.27 4.62 -16.71
C GLY A 101 3.63 3.30 -17.12
N ASP A 102 4.08 2.75 -18.23
CA ASP A 102 3.63 1.48 -18.75
C ASP A 102 4.06 0.33 -17.84
N VAL A 103 3.11 -0.51 -17.44
CA VAL A 103 3.35 -1.68 -16.58
C VAL A 103 4.33 -2.68 -17.23
N ASP A 104 4.40 -2.72 -18.54
CA ASP A 104 5.32 -3.59 -19.27
C ASP A 104 6.80 -3.27 -18.99
N THR A 105 7.12 -2.05 -18.58
CA THR A 105 8.47 -1.68 -18.12
C THR A 105 8.88 -2.36 -16.83
N LEU A 106 7.91 -2.85 -16.05
CA LEU A 106 8.10 -3.61 -14.81
C LEU A 106 8.04 -5.12 -15.04
N ALA A 107 7.79 -5.56 -16.29
CA ALA A 107 7.73 -6.96 -16.65
C ALA A 107 9.09 -7.65 -16.41
N GLY A 108 9.03 -8.85 -15.84
CA GLY A 108 10.25 -9.63 -15.53
C GLY A 108 10.88 -9.33 -14.16
N MET A 109 10.47 -8.27 -13.45
CA MET A 109 10.98 -7.98 -12.11
C MET A 109 10.49 -8.98 -11.06
N THR A 110 9.33 -9.57 -11.29
CA THR A 110 8.76 -10.64 -10.45
C THR A 110 7.88 -11.56 -11.29
N LYS A 111 7.66 -12.79 -10.81
CA LYS A 111 6.66 -13.71 -11.40
C LYS A 111 5.24 -13.44 -10.88
N ALA A 112 5.12 -12.70 -9.80
CA ALA A 112 3.83 -12.32 -9.24
C ALA A 112 3.15 -11.24 -10.09
N LYS A 113 1.85 -11.09 -9.92
CA LYS A 113 1.08 -10.04 -10.59
C LYS A 113 1.51 -8.65 -10.11
N ILE A 114 1.58 -7.69 -11.03
CA ILE A 114 1.80 -6.27 -10.73
C ILE A 114 0.53 -5.49 -11.08
N VAL A 115 0.15 -4.58 -10.19
CA VAL A 115 -0.87 -3.54 -10.42
C VAL A 115 -0.21 -2.20 -10.20
N THR A 116 -0.39 -1.28 -11.13
CA THR A 116 0.13 0.08 -11.07
C THR A 116 -0.99 1.09 -10.87
N VAL A 117 -0.68 2.16 -10.16
CA VAL A 117 -1.56 3.33 -10.01
C VAL A 117 -0.70 4.58 -9.89
N PRO A 118 -1.05 5.70 -10.55
CA PRO A 118 -0.29 6.97 -10.48
C PRO A 118 -0.61 7.71 -9.16
N ALA A 119 -0.29 7.08 -8.02
CA ALA A 119 -0.68 7.57 -6.70
C ALA A 119 -0.06 8.93 -6.36
N SER A 120 1.16 9.23 -6.85
CA SER A 120 1.79 10.56 -6.73
C SER A 120 1.02 11.62 -7.49
N GLU A 121 0.56 11.34 -8.71
CA GLU A 121 -0.22 12.30 -9.51
C GLU A 121 -1.57 12.59 -8.83
N ILE A 122 -2.26 11.55 -8.39
CA ILE A 122 -3.51 11.68 -7.62
C ILE A 122 -3.30 12.53 -6.36
N ALA A 123 -2.21 12.30 -5.64
CA ALA A 123 -1.88 13.06 -4.43
C ALA A 123 -1.57 14.52 -4.75
N LEU A 124 -0.81 14.80 -5.80
CA LEU A 124 -0.53 16.17 -6.24
C LEU A 124 -1.78 16.92 -6.64
N GLU A 125 -2.67 16.29 -7.42
CA GLU A 125 -3.94 16.87 -7.88
C GLU A 125 -4.87 17.21 -6.70
N ILE A 126 -5.08 16.26 -5.77
CA ILE A 126 -6.11 16.38 -4.73
C ILE A 126 -5.56 17.02 -3.44
N LEU A 127 -4.36 16.59 -3.01
CA LEU A 127 -3.76 17.05 -1.75
C LEU A 127 -2.85 18.26 -1.93
N GLY A 128 -2.39 18.53 -3.16
CA GLY A 128 -1.40 19.59 -3.45
C GLY A 128 0.03 19.23 -2.99
N GLN A 129 0.29 17.97 -2.66
CA GLN A 129 1.57 17.47 -2.18
C GLN A 129 1.76 16.02 -2.64
N ASP A 130 2.99 15.62 -2.95
CA ASP A 130 3.31 14.21 -3.24
C ASP A 130 3.23 13.35 -1.97
N ARG A 131 2.05 12.81 -1.72
CA ARG A 131 1.72 11.93 -0.60
C ARG A 131 1.07 10.64 -1.11
N ALA A 132 1.78 9.94 -1.99
CA ALA A 132 1.31 8.73 -2.67
C ALA A 132 0.88 7.59 -1.72
N ASN A 133 1.34 7.61 -0.49
CA ASN A 133 1.15 6.56 0.49
C ASN A 133 -0.33 6.28 0.82
N VAL A 134 -1.18 7.29 0.88
CA VAL A 134 -2.61 7.10 1.20
C VAL A 134 -3.42 6.69 -0.04
N PRO A 135 -3.31 7.35 -1.22
CA PRO A 135 -3.97 6.87 -2.43
C PRO A 135 -3.63 5.41 -2.78
N LEU A 136 -2.38 4.98 -2.55
CA LEU A 136 -1.95 3.60 -2.79
C LEU A 136 -2.77 2.55 -2.01
N LEU A 137 -3.33 2.92 -0.85
CA LEU A 137 -4.24 2.06 -0.08
C LEU A 137 -5.58 1.83 -0.80
N GLY A 138 -6.07 2.81 -1.56
CA GLY A 138 -7.26 2.63 -2.41
C GLY A 138 -7.02 1.59 -3.49
N ALA A 139 -5.87 1.66 -4.15
CA ALA A 139 -5.46 0.65 -5.12
C ALA A 139 -5.33 -0.75 -4.48
N PHE A 140 -4.76 -0.83 -3.27
CA PHE A 140 -4.68 -2.07 -2.51
C PHE A 140 -6.07 -2.66 -2.23
N ALA A 141 -7.00 -1.85 -1.74
CA ALA A 141 -8.36 -2.29 -1.44
C ALA A 141 -9.08 -2.84 -2.69
N ALA A 142 -8.98 -2.12 -3.83
CA ALA A 142 -9.57 -2.55 -5.09
C ALA A 142 -8.95 -3.83 -5.66
N ALA A 143 -7.62 -3.96 -5.59
CA ALA A 143 -6.90 -5.08 -6.18
C ALA A 143 -7.00 -6.37 -5.37
N THR A 144 -7.15 -6.27 -4.04
CA THR A 144 -7.08 -7.43 -3.14
C THR A 144 -8.42 -7.81 -2.50
N GLY A 145 -9.29 -6.82 -2.24
CA GLY A 145 -10.52 -7.03 -1.45
C GLY A 145 -10.27 -7.32 0.04
N GLU A 146 -9.01 -7.26 0.52
CA GLU A 146 -8.68 -7.55 1.93
C GLU A 146 -9.28 -6.53 2.89
N VAL A 147 -9.45 -5.30 2.44
CA VAL A 147 -10.17 -4.24 3.16
C VAL A 147 -11.20 -3.60 2.25
N LYS A 148 -12.37 -3.28 2.79
CA LYS A 148 -13.42 -2.55 2.09
C LYS A 148 -13.08 -1.07 2.04
N ILE A 149 -13.50 -0.40 0.97
CA ILE A 149 -13.25 1.03 0.80
C ILE A 149 -13.88 1.85 1.94
N GLU A 150 -15.06 1.49 2.41
CA GLU A 150 -15.75 2.20 3.49
C GLU A 150 -15.01 2.08 4.83
N ALA A 151 -14.39 0.93 5.11
CA ALA A 151 -13.58 0.73 6.30
C ALA A 151 -12.27 1.54 6.21
N LEU A 152 -11.69 1.62 5.02
CA LEU A 152 -10.50 2.42 4.78
C LEU A 152 -10.77 3.92 4.95
N GLU A 153 -11.89 4.42 4.47
CA GLU A 153 -12.32 5.82 4.65
C GLU A 153 -12.49 6.17 6.13
N LYS A 154 -13.16 5.31 6.91
CA LYS A 154 -13.30 5.50 8.36
C LYS A 154 -11.92 5.56 9.04
N ALA A 155 -11.02 4.64 8.70
CA ALA A 155 -9.67 4.61 9.23
C ALA A 155 -8.88 5.89 8.89
N ILE A 156 -9.05 6.44 7.68
CA ILE A 156 -8.44 7.70 7.26
C ILE A 156 -8.97 8.87 8.10
N VAL A 157 -10.29 8.97 8.30
CA VAL A 157 -10.90 10.01 9.11
C VAL A 157 -10.37 9.95 10.56
N GLN A 158 -10.32 8.77 11.14
CA GLN A 158 -9.78 8.56 12.50
C GLN A 158 -8.29 8.92 12.59
N ASN A 159 -7.52 8.57 11.54
CA ASN A 159 -6.08 8.78 11.54
C ASN A 159 -5.69 10.26 11.46
N PHE A 160 -6.35 11.04 10.62
CA PHE A 160 -5.98 12.44 10.38
C PHE A 160 -6.67 13.42 11.33
N GLY A 161 -7.88 13.12 11.82
CA GLY A 161 -8.63 13.92 12.77
C GLY A 161 -9.12 15.27 12.25
N GLU A 162 -8.31 16.01 11.49
CA GLU A 162 -8.69 17.28 10.87
C GLU A 162 -9.60 17.01 9.66
N VAL A 163 -10.82 17.54 9.68
CA VAL A 163 -11.85 17.28 8.68
C VAL A 163 -11.38 17.57 7.26
N LYS A 164 -10.75 18.73 7.03
CA LYS A 164 -10.29 19.14 5.70
C LYS A 164 -9.22 18.18 5.15
N VAL A 165 -8.27 17.76 5.98
CA VAL A 165 -7.21 16.84 5.63
C VAL A 165 -7.79 15.45 5.37
N ALA A 166 -8.65 14.97 6.26
CA ALA A 166 -9.31 13.67 6.13
C ALA A 166 -10.14 13.58 4.85
N THR A 167 -10.99 14.59 4.56
CA THR A 167 -11.84 14.60 3.34
C THR A 167 -11.02 14.49 2.06
N LYS A 168 -9.93 15.24 1.94
CA LYS A 168 -9.06 15.17 0.76
C LYS A 168 -8.38 13.81 0.64
N ASN A 169 -7.93 13.22 1.75
CA ASN A 169 -7.32 11.88 1.71
C ASN A 169 -8.34 10.79 1.37
N VAL A 170 -9.60 10.90 1.80
CA VAL A 170 -10.69 10.02 1.39
C VAL A 170 -10.96 10.14 -0.11
N GLU A 171 -10.99 11.36 -0.66
CA GLU A 171 -11.15 11.60 -2.10
C GLU A 171 -10.01 10.94 -2.90
N ALA A 172 -8.76 11.13 -2.47
CA ALA A 172 -7.60 10.55 -3.14
C ALA A 172 -7.60 9.01 -3.11
N VAL A 173 -8.01 8.40 -2.00
CA VAL A 173 -8.16 6.95 -1.88
C VAL A 173 -9.27 6.42 -2.80
N ARG A 174 -10.41 7.08 -2.87
CA ARG A 174 -11.50 6.69 -3.78
C ARG A 174 -11.07 6.74 -5.23
N ARG A 175 -10.39 7.82 -5.62
CA ARG A 175 -9.88 7.97 -6.99
C ARG A 175 -8.98 6.81 -7.39
N ALA A 176 -8.02 6.44 -6.54
CA ALA A 176 -7.12 5.31 -6.79
C ALA A 176 -7.87 3.96 -6.80
N TYR A 177 -8.85 3.78 -5.92
CA TYR A 177 -9.71 2.60 -5.89
C TYR A 177 -10.47 2.41 -7.20
N GLU A 178 -11.16 3.46 -7.68
CA GLU A 178 -11.97 3.43 -8.90
C GLU A 178 -11.12 3.15 -10.13
N MET A 179 -9.92 3.74 -10.22
CA MET A 179 -8.99 3.48 -11.33
C MET A 179 -8.63 2.01 -11.42
N VAL A 180 -8.26 1.38 -10.30
CA VAL A 180 -7.84 -0.03 -10.29
C VAL A 180 -9.04 -0.97 -10.47
N ALA A 181 -10.19 -0.68 -9.88
CA ALA A 181 -11.42 -1.44 -10.10
C ALA A 181 -11.87 -1.41 -11.56
N GLY A 182 -11.73 -0.26 -12.23
CA GLY A 182 -12.00 -0.11 -13.66
C GLY A 182 -11.05 -0.91 -14.56
N GLN A 183 -9.76 -0.98 -14.22
CA GLN A 183 -8.79 -1.81 -14.95
C GLN A 183 -9.13 -3.31 -14.88
N ALA A 184 -9.59 -3.78 -13.73
CA ALA A 184 -9.98 -5.19 -13.57
C ALA A 184 -11.20 -5.58 -14.42
N LEU A 185 -12.09 -4.64 -14.72
CA LEU A 185 -13.25 -4.85 -15.61
C LEU A 185 -12.88 -4.90 -17.08
N THR A 186 -11.89 -4.12 -17.51
CA THR A 186 -11.41 -4.10 -18.91
C THR A 186 -10.56 -5.31 -19.26
N ALA A 187 -9.80 -5.83 -18.31
CA ALA A 187 -8.96 -7.04 -18.50
C ALA A 187 -9.76 -8.37 -18.59
N LYS A 188 -11.08 -8.34 -18.28
CA LYS A 188 -11.98 -9.50 -18.38
C LYS A 188 -12.79 -9.56 -19.68
N ARG A 189 -12.61 -8.63 -20.60
CA ARG A 189 -13.21 -8.60 -21.94
C ARG A 189 -12.19 -9.02 -22.99
#